data_19d1a30a83d7db16eddad2ca5b0a3edd
#
_entry.id   19d1a30a83d7db16eddad2ca5b0a3edd
#
_cell.length_a   1.000
_cell.length_b   1.000
_cell.length_c   1.000
_cell.angle_alpha   90.00
_cell.angle_beta   90.00
_cell.angle_gamma   90.00
#
_symmetry.space_group_name_H-M   'P 1'
#
loop_
_entity.id
_entity.type
_entity.pdbx_description
1 polymer ?
#
loop_
_entity_poly.entity_id
_entity_poly.type
_entity_poly.pdbx_seq_one_letter_code
_entity_poly.pdbx_strand_id
1 'polypeptide(L)'
;VWTHNSWCGYLSNSHTISYTIRNNEGGIDFVSQNSYCFGQVGSNMDFGFNKHGICFNETTHRYSYNPMSQSQKEEAVWLCWRSAAAEMFATDIDDFFNYIKTSNSGTYLNGYMVIDANTKEMSLIEMSYKRFAMLRCGKDSCLTGKYEPENEFDPDLDYDKHLMTNEYILGVNYPVFKKVAYDLGSTDNRPLRRVQFFDMIGNVNNEEDAKALITHIADDEPLSIYGRWDLGFGTTEYPRTIPDGAVDSKAFSANKVLELLSGLKYEPSDEGTKTSFW
;
A
#
# COMPACT_ATOMS: atom_id res chain seq x y z
N VAL A 1 12.77 3.47 4.32
CA VAL A 1 12.46 3.10 2.92
C VAL A 1 11.10 2.44 2.89
N TRP A 2 10.28 2.77 1.91
CA TRP A 2 9.08 2.01 1.61
C TRP A 2 9.08 1.57 0.14
N THR A 3 8.49 0.44 -0.12
CA THR A 3 8.47 -0.20 -1.43
C THR A 3 7.08 -0.72 -1.76
N HIS A 4 6.77 -0.82 -3.03
CA HIS A 4 5.50 -1.34 -3.49
C HIS A 4 5.63 -2.05 -4.84
N ASN A 5 4.91 -3.16 -5.00
CA ASN A 5 4.69 -3.84 -6.26
C ASN A 5 3.23 -3.71 -6.68
N SER A 6 2.97 -3.10 -7.82
CA SER A 6 1.64 -3.17 -8.44
C SER A 6 1.53 -4.46 -9.23
N TRP A 7 0.62 -5.35 -8.82
CA TRP A 7 0.41 -6.65 -9.42
C TRP A 7 -0.76 -6.67 -10.38
N CYS A 8 -0.51 -7.17 -11.58
CA CYS A 8 -1.54 -7.32 -12.60
C CYS A 8 -1.15 -8.39 -13.62
N GLY A 9 -2.12 -8.84 -14.43
CA GLY A 9 -1.78 -9.69 -15.58
C GLY A 9 -0.91 -8.94 -16.59
N TYR A 10 0.21 -9.49 -16.98
CA TYR A 10 1.20 -8.82 -17.83
C TYR A 10 0.67 -8.30 -19.17
N LEU A 11 -0.41 -8.89 -19.69
CA LEU A 11 -1.05 -8.43 -20.91
C LEU A 11 -2.06 -7.28 -20.70
N SER A 12 -2.47 -7.01 -19.47
CA SER A 12 -3.48 -6.00 -19.15
C SER A 12 -2.89 -4.63 -18.86
N ASN A 13 -1.58 -4.53 -18.64
CA ASN A 13 -0.92 -3.30 -18.24
C ASN A 13 0.33 -3.03 -19.07
N SER A 14 0.19 -2.09 -19.98
CA SER A 14 1.31 -1.63 -20.80
C SER A 14 1.91 -0.30 -20.33
N HIS A 15 1.34 0.36 -19.31
CA HIS A 15 1.73 1.73 -18.96
C HIS A 15 1.71 1.95 -17.44
N THR A 16 2.80 2.51 -16.93
CA THR A 16 2.88 3.13 -15.61
C THR A 16 2.72 4.63 -15.77
N ILE A 17 1.82 5.24 -15.01
CA ILE A 17 1.56 6.67 -15.04
C ILE A 17 1.98 7.26 -13.71
N SER A 18 2.87 8.25 -13.77
CA SER A 18 3.24 9.07 -12.62
C SER A 18 2.52 10.40 -12.70
N TYR A 19 1.81 10.76 -11.63
CA TYR A 19 1.16 12.04 -11.49
C TYR A 19 1.97 12.90 -10.52
N THR A 20 2.30 14.11 -10.94
CA THR A 20 2.86 15.13 -10.05
C THR A 20 1.98 16.35 -10.11
N ILE A 21 1.30 16.66 -9.02
CA ILE A 21 0.52 17.89 -8.88
C ILE A 21 1.43 18.96 -8.28
N ARG A 22 1.51 20.11 -8.94
CA ARG A 22 2.29 21.26 -8.50
C ARG A 22 1.39 22.43 -8.17
N ASN A 23 1.76 23.19 -7.17
CA ASN A 23 1.13 24.46 -6.87
C ASN A 23 1.63 25.56 -7.84
N ASN A 24 1.01 26.75 -7.76
CA ASN A 24 1.34 27.87 -8.63
C ASN A 24 2.78 28.41 -8.47
N GLU A 25 3.45 28.05 -7.39
CA GLU A 25 4.85 28.45 -7.11
C GLU A 25 5.85 27.38 -7.58
N GLY A 26 5.36 26.30 -8.21
CA GLY A 26 6.16 25.19 -8.72
C GLY A 26 6.53 24.13 -7.67
N GLY A 27 6.11 24.30 -6.41
CA GLY A 27 6.27 23.29 -5.37
C GLY A 27 5.43 22.04 -5.63
N ILE A 28 5.87 20.88 -5.12
CA ILE A 28 5.13 19.62 -5.23
C ILE A 28 4.06 19.57 -4.16
N ASP A 29 2.79 19.46 -4.55
CA ASP A 29 1.68 19.21 -3.63
C ASP A 29 1.40 17.72 -3.44
N PHE A 30 1.59 16.93 -4.51
CA PHE A 30 1.28 15.51 -4.50
C PHE A 30 2.02 14.75 -5.59
N VAL A 31 2.47 13.55 -5.29
CA VAL A 31 3.00 12.59 -6.26
C VAL A 31 2.34 11.24 -6.05
N SER A 32 1.81 10.66 -7.10
CA SER A 32 1.32 9.29 -7.12
C SER A 32 1.81 8.56 -8.35
N GLN A 33 2.03 7.28 -8.20
CA GLN A 33 2.38 6.40 -9.31
C GLN A 33 1.40 5.24 -9.40
N ASN A 34 0.89 5.03 -10.61
CA ASN A 34 -0.16 4.07 -10.86
C ASN A 34 0.09 3.32 -12.17
N SER A 35 -0.14 2.02 -12.17
CA SER A 35 0.12 1.13 -13.32
C SER A 35 -1.12 0.84 -14.17
N TYR A 36 -2.11 1.72 -14.18
CA TYR A 36 -3.38 1.49 -14.86
C TYR A 36 -3.61 2.34 -16.11
N CYS A 37 -4.78 2.11 -16.72
CA CYS A 37 -5.19 2.68 -17.99
C CYS A 37 -5.02 4.19 -18.09
N PHE A 38 -4.64 4.64 -19.26
CA PHE A 38 -4.49 6.04 -19.61
C PHE A 38 -5.74 6.85 -19.24
N GLY A 39 -5.56 7.94 -18.51
CA GLY A 39 -6.64 8.87 -18.16
C GLY A 39 -7.40 8.55 -16.86
N GLN A 40 -7.07 7.50 -16.15
CA GLN A 40 -7.62 7.27 -14.81
C GLN A 40 -6.84 8.08 -13.77
N VAL A 41 -7.48 9.07 -13.21
CA VAL A 41 -7.00 9.77 -12.02
C VAL A 41 -7.69 9.14 -10.81
N GLY A 42 -6.94 8.45 -9.97
CA GLY A 42 -7.38 8.15 -8.61
C GLY A 42 -8.14 6.86 -8.36
N SER A 43 -8.19 5.88 -9.26
CA SER A 43 -8.85 4.60 -8.94
C SER A 43 -7.97 3.59 -8.23
N ASN A 44 -6.65 3.69 -8.33
CA ASN A 44 -5.67 2.84 -7.66
C ASN A 44 -4.43 3.66 -7.33
N MET A 45 -4.57 4.55 -6.38
CA MET A 45 -3.44 5.26 -5.82
C MET A 45 -2.74 4.34 -4.84
N ASP A 46 -1.93 3.43 -5.39
CA ASP A 46 -1.30 2.39 -4.60
C ASP A 46 0.00 2.86 -3.94
N PHE A 47 0.54 3.98 -4.40
CA PHE A 47 1.85 4.44 -3.96
C PHE A 47 2.05 5.93 -4.24
N GLY A 48 2.50 6.68 -3.24
CA GLY A 48 2.77 8.10 -3.41
C GLY A 48 3.17 8.83 -2.13
N PHE A 49 3.22 10.14 -2.24
CA PHE A 49 3.41 11.06 -1.10
C PHE A 49 2.81 12.43 -1.38
N ASN A 50 2.48 13.17 -0.34
CA ASN A 50 1.96 14.52 -0.43
C ASN A 50 2.94 15.57 0.12
N LYS A 51 2.58 16.85 -0.02
CA LYS A 51 3.38 18.00 0.43
C LYS A 51 3.66 18.03 1.94
N HIS A 52 2.87 17.35 2.73
CA HIS A 52 3.03 17.26 4.17
C HIS A 52 4.02 16.17 4.58
N GLY A 53 4.57 15.43 3.61
CA GLY A 53 5.50 14.33 3.86
C GLY A 53 4.83 13.02 4.25
N ILE A 54 3.52 12.92 4.05
CA ILE A 54 2.78 11.67 4.24
C ILE A 54 3.01 10.79 3.02
N CYS A 55 3.66 9.66 3.24
CA CYS A 55 3.97 8.65 2.24
C CYS A 55 3.06 7.45 2.46
N PHE A 56 2.59 6.86 1.41
CA PHE A 56 1.63 5.75 1.49
C PHE A 56 1.87 4.70 0.42
N ASN A 57 1.51 3.47 0.74
CA ASN A 57 1.28 2.39 -0.20
C ASN A 57 0.11 1.52 0.25
N GLU A 58 -0.49 0.86 -0.70
CA GLU A 58 -1.71 0.07 -0.54
C GLU A 58 -1.42 -1.42 -0.67
N THR A 59 -2.22 -2.25 -0.03
CA THR A 59 -2.31 -3.68 -0.31
C THR A 59 -3.77 -4.14 -0.25
N THR A 60 -4.25 -4.72 -1.34
CA THR A 60 -5.62 -5.22 -1.43
C THR A 60 -5.78 -6.46 -0.57
N HIS A 61 -6.77 -6.46 0.32
CA HIS A 61 -7.11 -7.64 1.10
C HIS A 61 -7.91 -8.65 0.28
N ARG A 62 -7.58 -9.91 0.43
CA ARG A 62 -8.44 -10.99 -0.07
C ARG A 62 -9.58 -11.22 0.91
N TYR A 63 -10.81 -11.31 0.41
CA TYR A 63 -11.99 -11.58 1.22
C TYR A 63 -12.90 -12.62 0.56
N SER A 64 -13.57 -13.41 1.41
CA SER A 64 -14.49 -14.47 0.99
C SER A 64 -15.93 -14.00 0.86
N TYR A 65 -16.26 -12.87 1.47
CA TYR A 65 -17.60 -12.27 1.39
C TYR A 65 -17.67 -11.23 0.30
N ASN A 66 -18.86 -11.04 -0.26
CA ASN A 66 -19.13 -9.86 -1.08
C ASN A 66 -19.59 -8.71 -0.16
N PRO A 67 -18.69 -7.80 0.24
CA PRO A 67 -19.04 -6.72 1.17
C PRO A 67 -20.01 -5.71 0.55
N MET A 68 -20.12 -5.66 -0.76
CA MET A 68 -21.00 -4.72 -1.46
C MET A 68 -22.47 -4.96 -1.14
N SER A 69 -22.86 -6.19 -0.82
CA SER A 69 -24.26 -6.49 -0.45
C SER A 69 -24.66 -5.94 0.92
N GLN A 70 -23.70 -5.50 1.74
CA GLN A 70 -23.94 -5.09 3.13
C GLN A 70 -23.77 -3.58 3.37
N SER A 71 -23.26 -2.84 2.40
CA SER A 71 -22.78 -1.46 2.60
C SER A 71 -23.56 -0.40 1.82
N GLN A 72 -24.71 -0.70 1.29
CA GLN A 72 -25.54 0.30 0.60
C GLN A 72 -26.14 1.29 1.61
N LYS A 73 -25.31 2.22 2.05
CA LYS A 73 -25.76 3.42 2.77
C LYS A 73 -25.86 4.56 1.78
N GLU A 74 -26.91 5.33 1.83
CA GLU A 74 -27.12 6.50 0.95
C GLU A 74 -25.98 7.53 1.05
N GLU A 75 -25.30 7.58 2.20
CA GLU A 75 -24.19 8.49 2.48
C GLU A 75 -22.81 7.88 2.24
N ALA A 76 -22.74 6.67 1.67
CA ALA A 76 -21.47 5.98 1.48
C ALA A 76 -20.65 6.61 0.35
N VAL A 77 -19.36 6.82 0.60
CA VAL A 77 -18.39 7.33 -0.37
C VAL A 77 -17.46 6.20 -0.79
N TRP A 78 -17.29 6.03 -2.09
CA TRP A 78 -16.41 5.00 -2.62
C TRP A 78 -14.96 5.20 -2.17
N LEU A 79 -14.23 4.09 -1.99
CA LEU A 79 -12.87 4.15 -1.48
C LEU A 79 -11.96 5.02 -2.34
N CYS A 80 -12.07 4.98 -3.67
CA CYS A 80 -11.24 5.79 -4.56
C CYS A 80 -11.32 7.31 -4.26
N TRP A 81 -12.45 7.82 -3.79
CA TRP A 81 -12.56 9.23 -3.39
C TRP A 81 -11.99 9.47 -2.00
N ARG A 82 -12.20 8.53 -1.07
CA ARG A 82 -11.70 8.62 0.30
C ARG A 82 -10.19 8.49 0.34
N SER A 83 -9.63 7.53 -0.42
CA SER A 83 -8.17 7.37 -0.53
C SER A 83 -7.54 8.57 -1.21
N ALA A 84 -8.11 9.06 -2.32
CA ALA A 84 -7.61 10.25 -2.97
C ALA A 84 -7.57 11.46 -2.03
N ALA A 85 -8.60 11.64 -1.21
CA ALA A 85 -8.64 12.72 -0.22
C ALA A 85 -7.56 12.51 0.88
N ALA A 86 -7.42 11.29 1.40
CA ALA A 86 -6.40 10.95 2.37
C ALA A 86 -4.99 11.21 1.83
N GLU A 87 -4.71 10.71 0.64
CA GLU A 87 -3.42 10.78 -0.02
C GLU A 87 -3.02 12.20 -0.38
N MET A 88 -3.96 13.02 -0.83
CA MET A 88 -3.68 14.40 -1.25
C MET A 88 -3.65 15.39 -0.09
N PHE A 89 -4.47 15.21 0.93
CA PHE A 89 -4.76 16.28 1.90
C PHE A 89 -4.40 15.95 3.34
N ALA A 90 -4.14 14.67 3.69
CA ALA A 90 -3.76 14.34 5.05
C ALA A 90 -2.49 15.08 5.48
N THR A 91 -2.54 15.69 6.64
CA THR A 91 -1.43 16.43 7.25
C THR A 91 -0.61 15.57 8.20
N ASP A 92 -1.20 14.48 8.67
CA ASP A 92 -0.58 13.49 9.53
C ASP A 92 -1.27 12.10 9.36
N ILE A 93 -0.82 11.12 10.11
CA ILE A 93 -1.36 9.75 10.07
C ILE A 93 -2.81 9.68 10.58
N ASP A 94 -3.19 10.48 11.57
CA ASP A 94 -4.57 10.50 12.07
C ASP A 94 -5.54 11.10 11.06
N ASP A 95 -5.12 12.14 10.35
CA ASP A 95 -5.89 12.69 9.24
C ASP A 95 -6.09 11.66 8.13
N PHE A 96 -5.02 10.95 7.74
CA PHE A 96 -5.11 9.88 6.75
C PHE A 96 -6.14 8.82 7.18
N PHE A 97 -6.05 8.35 8.42
CA PHE A 97 -7.01 7.40 8.97
C PHE A 97 -8.45 7.93 8.97
N ASN A 98 -8.64 9.21 9.32
CA ASN A 98 -9.95 9.83 9.35
C ASN A 98 -10.59 9.93 7.96
N TYR A 99 -9.82 10.29 6.93
CA TYR A 99 -10.30 10.27 5.55
C TYR A 99 -10.73 8.86 5.11
N ILE A 100 -9.89 7.86 5.38
CA ILE A 100 -10.16 6.47 4.97
C ILE A 100 -11.41 5.91 5.64
N LYS A 101 -11.65 6.19 6.92
CA LYS A 101 -12.81 5.62 7.64
C LYS A 101 -14.13 6.32 7.35
N THR A 102 -14.11 7.60 6.97
CA THR A 102 -15.32 8.41 6.83
C THR A 102 -16.22 7.87 5.73
N SER A 103 -17.50 7.67 6.03
CA SER A 103 -18.52 7.22 5.08
C SER A 103 -18.14 5.96 4.29
N ASN A 104 -17.60 4.95 4.99
CA ASN A 104 -17.14 3.71 4.35
C ASN A 104 -18.26 3.02 3.56
N SER A 105 -18.03 2.84 2.26
CA SER A 105 -18.94 2.11 1.37
C SER A 105 -18.80 0.59 1.47
N GLY A 106 -17.73 0.07 2.08
CA GLY A 106 -17.42 -1.36 2.10
C GLY A 106 -16.99 -1.93 0.75
N THR A 107 -16.76 -1.07 -0.24
CA THR A 107 -16.21 -1.49 -1.54
C THR A 107 -14.69 -1.44 -1.47
N TYR A 108 -14.02 -2.38 -2.13
CA TYR A 108 -12.57 -2.44 -2.23
C TYR A 108 -11.87 -2.29 -0.86
N LEU A 109 -11.92 -3.36 -0.07
CA LEU A 109 -11.34 -3.40 1.27
C LEU A 109 -9.87 -3.76 1.20
N ASN A 110 -9.03 -2.96 1.85
CA ASN A 110 -7.57 -3.02 1.76
C ASN A 110 -6.89 -2.54 3.03
N GLY A 111 -5.56 -2.54 3.00
CA GLY A 111 -4.68 -1.96 3.99
C GLY A 111 -3.80 -0.88 3.39
N TYR A 112 -3.51 0.15 4.17
CA TYR A 112 -2.55 1.20 3.85
C TYR A 112 -1.38 1.15 4.81
N MET A 113 -0.17 1.08 4.27
CA MET A 113 1.05 1.37 4.99
C MET A 113 1.35 2.86 4.81
N VAL A 114 1.32 3.61 5.90
CA VAL A 114 1.48 5.07 5.90
C VAL A 114 2.71 5.45 6.71
N ILE A 115 3.52 6.34 6.17
CA ILE A 115 4.73 6.85 6.82
C ILE A 115 4.67 8.37 6.83
N ASP A 116 4.88 8.97 7.99
CA ASP A 116 5.21 10.38 8.10
C ASP A 116 6.73 10.55 7.95
N ALA A 117 7.17 11.12 6.83
CA ALA A 117 8.58 11.33 6.56
C ALA A 117 9.26 12.30 7.52
N ASN A 118 8.51 13.21 8.14
CA ASN A 118 9.05 14.20 9.08
C ASN A 118 9.35 13.56 10.44
N THR A 119 8.38 12.85 11.00
CA THR A 119 8.48 12.22 12.33
C THR A 119 9.14 10.85 12.29
N LYS A 120 9.21 10.21 11.12
CA LYS A 120 9.62 8.82 10.91
C LYS A 120 8.68 7.81 11.56
N GLU A 121 7.45 8.22 11.81
CA GLU A 121 6.41 7.34 12.30
C GLU A 121 5.85 6.49 11.15
N MET A 122 5.59 5.21 11.44
CA MET A 122 4.96 4.26 10.54
C MET A 122 3.59 3.86 11.06
N SER A 123 2.66 3.62 10.19
CA SER A 123 1.34 3.11 10.54
C SER A 123 0.85 2.11 9.51
N LEU A 124 0.14 1.09 10.01
CA LEU A 124 -0.69 0.21 9.22
C LEU A 124 -2.15 0.53 9.51
N ILE A 125 -2.91 0.82 8.47
CA ILE A 125 -4.34 1.08 8.54
C ILE A 125 -5.03 0.00 7.71
N GLU A 126 -5.93 -0.76 8.33
CA GLU A 126 -6.70 -1.79 7.64
C GLU A 126 -8.19 -1.58 7.84
N MET A 127 -8.97 -2.04 6.88
CA MET A 127 -10.42 -1.89 6.95
C MET A 127 -11.17 -3.15 6.55
N SER A 128 -12.27 -3.37 7.25
CA SER A 128 -13.36 -4.22 6.83
C SER A 128 -14.62 -3.37 6.54
N TYR A 129 -15.70 -4.02 6.16
CA TYR A 129 -16.99 -3.34 6.04
C TYR A 129 -17.61 -2.93 7.40
N LYS A 130 -17.09 -3.46 8.52
CA LYS A 130 -17.59 -3.20 9.87
C LYS A 130 -16.67 -2.33 10.71
N ARG A 131 -15.37 -2.46 10.51
CA ARG A 131 -14.38 -1.84 11.39
C ARG A 131 -13.16 -1.32 10.65
N PHE A 132 -12.48 -0.43 11.32
CA PHE A 132 -11.16 0.07 10.95
C PHE A 132 -10.18 -0.29 12.04
N ALA A 133 -8.96 -0.59 11.64
CA ALA A 133 -7.87 -0.88 12.55
C ALA A 133 -6.69 0.01 12.19
N MET A 134 -5.98 0.50 13.19
CA MET A 134 -4.73 1.22 13.01
C MET A 134 -3.71 0.74 14.02
N LEU A 135 -2.51 0.48 13.55
CA LEU A 135 -1.33 0.20 14.36
C LEU A 135 -0.27 1.24 14.02
N ARG A 136 0.35 1.83 15.02
CA ARG A 136 1.37 2.89 14.87
C ARG A 136 2.64 2.52 15.58
N CYS A 137 3.76 2.92 15.01
CA CYS A 137 5.08 2.84 15.60
C CYS A 137 5.86 4.11 15.29
N GLY A 138 6.25 4.85 16.31
CA GLY A 138 7.19 5.96 16.19
C GLY A 138 8.64 5.46 16.33
N LYS A 139 9.59 6.30 15.98
CA LYS A 139 11.02 5.98 16.01
C LYS A 139 11.51 5.43 17.37
N ASP A 140 10.95 5.97 18.46
CA ASP A 140 11.36 5.65 19.84
C ASP A 140 10.18 5.13 20.70
N SER A 141 9.06 4.75 20.07
CA SER A 141 7.84 4.37 20.77
C SER A 141 7.45 2.91 20.55
N CYS A 142 6.81 2.36 21.56
CA CYS A 142 6.17 1.06 21.44
C CYS A 142 5.02 1.11 20.44
N LEU A 143 4.72 -0.02 19.84
CA LEU A 143 3.53 -0.21 19.02
C LEU A 143 2.27 0.14 19.80
N THR A 144 1.45 1.02 19.22
CA THR A 144 0.13 1.35 19.74
C THR A 144 -0.92 1.03 18.69
N GLY A 145 -2.03 0.44 19.11
CA GLY A 145 -3.06 0.03 18.20
C GLY A 145 -4.46 0.45 18.64
N LYS A 146 -5.38 0.52 17.69
CA LYS A 146 -6.80 0.75 17.95
C LYS A 146 -7.69 0.06 16.92
N TYR A 147 -8.92 -0.26 17.36
CA TYR A 147 -10.05 -0.55 16.48
C TYR A 147 -11.10 0.55 16.59
N GLU A 148 -11.82 0.78 15.51
CA GLU A 148 -13.02 1.62 15.49
C GLU A 148 -14.16 0.90 14.77
N PRO A 149 -15.39 0.93 15.28
CA PRO A 149 -15.85 1.69 16.46
C PRO A 149 -15.52 1.05 17.81
N GLU A 150 -14.92 -0.13 17.84
CA GLU A 150 -14.58 -0.84 19.07
C GLU A 150 -13.21 -0.36 19.55
N ASN A 151 -13.13 0.19 20.77
CA ASN A 151 -11.88 0.72 21.32
C ASN A 151 -10.97 -0.31 21.99
N GLU A 152 -11.36 -1.59 21.97
CA GLU A 152 -10.58 -2.65 22.61
C GLU A 152 -9.52 -3.19 21.65
N PHE A 153 -8.26 -2.94 21.96
CA PHE A 153 -7.11 -3.46 21.25
C PHE A 153 -6.13 -4.12 22.22
N ASP A 154 -5.84 -5.39 21.97
CA ASP A 154 -4.83 -6.15 22.72
C ASP A 154 -3.61 -6.39 21.81
N PRO A 155 -2.45 -5.77 22.10
CA PRO A 155 -1.25 -5.91 21.29
C PRO A 155 -0.70 -7.34 21.24
N ASP A 156 -1.12 -8.22 22.16
CA ASP A 156 -0.68 -9.60 22.16
C ASP A 156 -1.59 -10.54 21.37
N LEU A 157 -2.84 -10.17 21.17
CA LEU A 157 -3.86 -11.02 20.57
C LEU A 157 -4.37 -10.52 19.23
N ASP A 158 -4.36 -9.22 18.98
CA ASP A 158 -5.19 -8.62 17.91
C ASP A 158 -4.50 -8.48 16.58
N TYR A 159 -3.17 -8.67 16.46
CA TYR A 159 -2.48 -8.59 15.18
C TYR A 159 -1.38 -9.65 15.03
N ASP A 160 -0.94 -9.84 13.78
CA ASP A 160 0.20 -10.71 13.46
C ASP A 160 1.51 -9.95 13.63
N LYS A 161 2.21 -10.19 14.75
CA LYS A 161 3.47 -9.51 15.10
C LYS A 161 4.62 -9.74 14.12
N HIS A 162 4.50 -10.76 13.26
CA HIS A 162 5.50 -11.01 12.22
C HIS A 162 5.33 -10.09 11.01
N LEU A 163 4.14 -9.52 10.79
CA LEU A 163 3.88 -8.65 9.65
C LEU A 163 4.10 -7.16 9.97
N MET A 164 4.13 -6.80 11.25
CA MET A 164 4.51 -5.46 11.69
C MET A 164 5.31 -5.50 12.98
N THR A 165 6.44 -4.84 12.97
CA THR A 165 7.29 -4.59 14.13
C THR A 165 7.58 -3.09 14.25
N ASN A 166 8.43 -2.68 15.19
CA ASN A 166 8.94 -1.32 15.25
C ASN A 166 10.00 -0.99 14.16
N GLU A 167 10.38 -1.97 13.35
CA GLU A 167 11.38 -1.82 12.29
C GLU A 167 10.77 -1.86 10.89
N TYR A 168 9.67 -2.60 10.69
CA TYR A 168 9.05 -2.76 9.38
C TYR A 168 7.56 -3.06 9.41
N ILE A 169 6.90 -2.83 8.28
CA ILE A 169 5.55 -3.26 7.96
C ILE A 169 5.59 -4.05 6.65
N LEU A 170 4.96 -5.22 6.63
CA LEU A 170 4.84 -6.07 5.43
C LEU A 170 3.39 -6.19 4.99
N GLY A 171 3.07 -5.66 3.81
CA GLY A 171 1.78 -5.85 3.16
C GLY A 171 1.81 -7.04 2.20
N VAL A 172 1.02 -8.07 2.47
CA VAL A 172 1.03 -9.35 1.72
C VAL A 172 -0.35 -9.77 1.21
N ASN A 173 -1.27 -8.85 1.04
CA ASN A 173 -2.67 -9.10 0.65
C ASN A 173 -3.46 -9.94 1.66
N TYR A 174 -3.07 -9.89 2.91
CA TYR A 174 -3.71 -10.55 4.01
C TYR A 174 -3.76 -9.61 5.21
N PRO A 175 -4.91 -9.46 5.88
CA PRO A 175 -5.01 -8.54 7.02
C PRO A 175 -4.09 -8.96 8.16
N VAL A 176 -3.36 -8.00 8.68
CA VAL A 176 -2.52 -8.16 9.87
C VAL A 176 -3.37 -8.22 11.13
N PHE A 177 -4.48 -7.48 11.15
CA PHE A 177 -5.41 -7.45 12.27
C PHE A 177 -6.39 -8.60 12.23
N LYS A 178 -6.45 -9.40 13.29
CA LYS A 178 -7.27 -10.62 13.37
C LYS A 178 -8.77 -10.33 13.25
N LYS A 179 -9.27 -9.25 13.84
CA LYS A 179 -10.69 -8.88 13.74
C LYS A 179 -11.06 -8.42 12.33
N VAL A 180 -10.15 -7.75 11.62
CA VAL A 180 -10.34 -7.41 10.20
C VAL A 180 -10.35 -8.68 9.36
N ALA A 181 -9.38 -9.58 9.55
CA ALA A 181 -9.34 -10.87 8.87
C ALA A 181 -10.62 -11.69 9.09
N TYR A 182 -11.12 -11.73 10.32
CA TYR A 182 -12.38 -12.41 10.67
C TYR A 182 -13.58 -11.81 9.93
N ASP A 183 -13.72 -10.49 9.91
CA ASP A 183 -14.83 -9.80 9.21
C ASP A 183 -14.82 -10.08 7.71
N LEU A 184 -13.64 -10.19 7.11
CA LEU A 184 -13.47 -10.47 5.69
C LEU A 184 -13.60 -11.95 5.34
N GLY A 185 -13.65 -12.84 6.35
CA GLY A 185 -13.54 -14.27 6.13
C GLY A 185 -12.22 -14.63 5.44
N SER A 186 -11.19 -13.83 5.71
CA SER A 186 -9.88 -13.99 5.08
C SER A 186 -9.10 -15.07 5.81
N THR A 187 -8.47 -15.95 5.02
CA THR A 187 -7.55 -16.96 5.53
C THR A 187 -6.21 -16.81 4.83
N ASP A 188 -5.13 -16.86 5.60
CA ASP A 188 -3.79 -16.84 5.00
C ASP A 188 -3.54 -18.17 4.28
N ASN A 189 -3.68 -18.15 2.98
CA ASN A 189 -3.41 -19.27 2.11
C ASN A 189 -2.18 -19.07 1.21
N ARG A 190 -1.34 -18.08 1.54
CA ARG A 190 -0.13 -17.77 0.77
C ARG A 190 1.09 -17.61 1.67
N PRO A 191 1.43 -18.66 2.44
CA PRO A 191 2.55 -18.56 3.37
C PRO A 191 3.89 -18.33 2.66
N LEU A 192 4.06 -18.80 1.42
CA LEU A 192 5.33 -18.76 0.69
C LEU A 192 5.88 -17.35 0.49
N ARG A 193 5.05 -16.41 0.01
CA ARG A 193 5.50 -15.01 -0.15
C ARG A 193 5.90 -14.38 1.18
N ARG A 194 5.16 -14.68 2.24
CA ARG A 194 5.46 -14.19 3.58
C ARG A 194 6.76 -14.77 4.11
N VAL A 195 7.01 -16.06 3.90
CA VAL A 195 8.28 -16.70 4.27
C VAL A 195 9.45 -16.02 3.55
N GLN A 196 9.35 -15.80 2.26
CA GLN A 196 10.39 -15.09 1.49
C GLN A 196 10.67 -13.69 2.05
N PHE A 197 9.63 -12.93 2.44
CA PHE A 197 9.83 -11.65 3.11
C PHE A 197 10.61 -11.80 4.42
N PHE A 198 10.26 -12.77 5.26
CA PHE A 198 10.94 -12.98 6.55
C PHE A 198 12.40 -13.40 6.37
N ASP A 199 12.68 -14.21 5.38
CA ASP A 199 14.05 -14.66 5.09
C ASP A 199 14.96 -13.51 4.65
N MET A 200 14.38 -12.49 4.03
CA MET A 200 15.13 -11.38 3.43
C MET A 200 15.11 -10.10 4.26
N ILE A 201 14.03 -9.83 5.02
CA ILE A 201 13.82 -8.51 5.66
C ILE A 201 14.94 -8.15 6.64
N GLY A 202 15.51 -9.11 7.34
CA GLY A 202 16.63 -8.90 8.28
C GLY A 202 17.93 -8.41 7.62
N ASN A 203 18.02 -8.49 6.28
CA ASN A 203 19.18 -8.07 5.51
C ASN A 203 18.96 -6.70 4.82
N VAL A 204 17.81 -6.07 5.01
CA VAL A 204 17.49 -4.80 4.40
C VAL A 204 18.02 -3.64 5.25
N ASN A 205 19.11 -3.05 4.81
CA ASN A 205 19.80 -1.95 5.51
C ASN A 205 19.74 -0.62 4.76
N ASN A 206 19.41 -0.65 3.48
CA ASN A 206 19.41 0.52 2.60
C ASN A 206 18.38 0.38 1.48
N GLU A 207 18.34 1.35 0.58
CA GLU A 207 17.38 1.39 -0.53
C GLU A 207 17.64 0.28 -1.57
N GLU A 208 18.91 -0.06 -1.83
CA GLU A 208 19.26 -1.11 -2.79
C GLU A 208 18.88 -2.51 -2.26
N ASP A 209 19.04 -2.76 -0.97
CA ASP A 209 18.57 -4.00 -0.34
C ASP A 209 17.04 -4.10 -0.40
N ALA A 210 16.34 -2.99 -0.19
CA ALA A 210 14.88 -2.93 -0.29
C ALA A 210 14.40 -3.18 -1.73
N LYS A 211 15.11 -2.67 -2.74
CA LYS A 211 14.86 -2.97 -4.16
C LYS A 211 15.08 -4.45 -4.46
N ALA A 212 16.17 -5.02 -3.96
CA ALA A 212 16.47 -6.44 -4.14
C ALA A 212 15.36 -7.33 -3.52
N LEU A 213 14.88 -6.97 -2.33
CA LEU A 213 13.78 -7.68 -1.69
C LEU A 213 12.49 -7.60 -2.52
N ILE A 214 12.09 -6.40 -2.94
CA ILE A 214 10.80 -6.22 -3.62
C ILE A 214 10.77 -6.82 -5.02
N THR A 215 11.94 -7.02 -5.65
CA THR A 215 12.09 -7.63 -6.96
C THR A 215 12.49 -9.11 -6.90
N HIS A 216 12.45 -9.73 -5.73
CA HIS A 216 12.88 -11.11 -5.54
C HIS A 216 11.98 -12.09 -6.31
N ILE A 217 12.63 -12.96 -7.06
CA ILE A 217 12.02 -14.11 -7.75
C ILE A 217 12.65 -15.39 -7.17
N ALA A 218 11.84 -16.24 -6.58
CA ALA A 218 12.30 -17.52 -6.07
C ALA A 218 12.28 -18.54 -7.21
N ASP A 219 13.41 -19.17 -7.48
CA ASP A 219 13.57 -20.09 -8.62
C ASP A 219 12.74 -21.38 -8.46
N ASP A 220 12.57 -21.84 -7.23
CA ASP A 220 11.91 -23.12 -6.93
C ASP A 220 10.44 -22.96 -6.52
N GLU A 221 9.92 -21.71 -6.49
CA GLU A 221 8.58 -21.42 -5.99
C GLU A 221 7.73 -20.73 -7.05
N PRO A 222 6.50 -21.23 -7.30
CA PRO A 222 5.59 -20.64 -8.28
C PRO A 222 5.09 -19.24 -7.86
N LEU A 223 5.15 -18.91 -6.58
CA LEU A 223 4.77 -17.63 -6.01
C LEU A 223 5.98 -16.97 -5.35
N SER A 224 6.44 -15.86 -5.91
CA SER A 224 7.49 -15.04 -5.33
C SER A 224 7.00 -13.63 -4.99
N ILE A 225 7.85 -12.81 -4.37
CA ILE A 225 7.53 -11.41 -4.06
C ILE A 225 7.24 -10.64 -5.34
N TYR A 226 7.99 -10.89 -6.42
CA TYR A 226 7.86 -10.18 -7.69
C TYR A 226 6.86 -10.81 -8.67
N GLY A 227 6.63 -12.11 -8.64
CA GLY A 227 5.83 -12.77 -9.66
C GLY A 227 5.04 -13.99 -9.19
N ARG A 228 4.04 -14.36 -9.98
CA ARG A 228 3.21 -15.56 -9.82
C ARG A 228 3.16 -16.34 -11.10
N TRP A 229 4.03 -17.32 -11.21
CA TRP A 229 4.10 -18.18 -12.38
C TRP A 229 3.03 -19.27 -12.38
N ASP A 230 2.53 -19.65 -11.19
CA ASP A 230 1.46 -20.62 -11.02
C ASP A 230 0.12 -20.16 -11.65
N LEU A 231 -0.14 -18.87 -11.69
CA LEU A 231 -1.35 -18.31 -12.31
C LEU A 231 -1.26 -18.22 -13.83
N GLY A 232 -0.06 -18.12 -14.39
CA GLY A 232 0.18 -17.87 -15.79
C GLY A 232 -0.08 -19.06 -16.71
N PHE A 233 -0.07 -20.27 -16.17
CA PHE A 233 -0.13 -21.51 -16.95
C PHE A 233 -1.36 -22.38 -16.66
N GLY A 234 -2.41 -21.77 -16.10
CA GLY A 234 -3.67 -22.46 -15.87
C GLY A 234 -3.56 -23.57 -14.84
N THR A 235 -3.37 -23.22 -13.58
CA THR A 235 -3.58 -24.17 -12.50
C THR A 235 -5.06 -24.51 -12.39
N THR A 236 -5.39 -25.68 -11.86
CA THR A 236 -6.78 -26.13 -11.64
C THR A 236 -7.56 -25.22 -10.72
N GLU A 237 -6.88 -24.48 -9.83
CA GLU A 237 -7.51 -23.51 -8.91
C GLU A 237 -7.83 -22.15 -9.59
N TYR A 238 -7.01 -21.74 -10.55
CA TYR A 238 -7.15 -20.46 -11.25
C TYR A 238 -6.85 -20.65 -12.73
N PRO A 239 -7.84 -20.96 -13.54
CA PRO A 239 -7.67 -21.18 -14.98
C PRO A 239 -7.38 -19.87 -15.73
N ARG A 240 -6.33 -19.16 -15.35
CA ARG A 240 -5.83 -17.99 -16.07
C ARG A 240 -4.80 -18.45 -17.09
N THR A 241 -4.94 -17.95 -18.27
CA THR A 241 -4.01 -18.19 -19.38
C THR A 241 -2.92 -17.12 -19.48
N ILE A 242 -2.91 -16.16 -18.55
CA ILE A 242 -2.05 -14.98 -18.59
C ILE A 242 -1.22 -14.91 -17.31
N PRO A 243 0.12 -14.89 -17.41
CA PRO A 243 0.99 -14.65 -16.27
C PRO A 243 0.64 -13.37 -15.53
N ASP A 244 0.74 -13.41 -14.21
CA ASP A 244 0.46 -12.33 -13.28
C ASP A 244 1.71 -11.99 -12.46
N GLY A 245 1.89 -10.74 -12.09
CA GLY A 245 3.02 -10.34 -11.28
C GLY A 245 3.18 -8.83 -11.20
N ALA A 246 4.32 -8.39 -10.67
CA ALA A 246 4.65 -6.99 -10.59
C ALA A 246 4.87 -6.42 -12.00
N VAL A 247 4.03 -5.47 -12.37
CA VAL A 247 4.17 -4.71 -13.63
C VAL A 247 5.02 -3.47 -13.42
N ASP A 248 5.14 -3.03 -12.20
CA ASP A 248 6.11 -2.06 -11.74
C ASP A 248 6.54 -2.34 -10.29
N SER A 249 7.72 -1.87 -9.92
CA SER A 249 8.24 -1.89 -8.56
C SER A 249 8.75 -0.51 -8.19
N LYS A 250 8.44 -0.06 -6.99
CA LYS A 250 8.76 1.27 -6.50
C LYS A 250 9.45 1.19 -5.16
N ALA A 251 10.49 2.01 -4.98
CA ALA A 251 11.19 2.14 -3.70
C ALA A 251 11.54 3.61 -3.44
N PHE A 252 11.26 4.08 -2.24
CA PHE A 252 11.57 5.45 -1.81
C PHE A 252 12.09 5.47 -0.38
N SER A 253 12.99 6.41 -0.09
CA SER A 253 13.34 6.75 1.28
C SER A 253 12.61 8.01 1.75
N ALA A 254 12.29 8.08 3.04
CA ALA A 254 11.69 9.29 3.63
C ALA A 254 12.60 10.52 3.44
N ASN A 255 13.91 10.34 3.50
CA ASN A 255 14.84 11.44 3.27
C ASN A 255 14.76 11.96 1.83
N LYS A 256 14.58 11.08 0.84
CA LYS A 256 14.42 11.48 -0.55
C LYS A 256 13.12 12.26 -0.77
N VAL A 257 12.04 11.89 -0.10
CA VAL A 257 10.79 12.67 -0.15
C VAL A 257 10.99 14.07 0.41
N LEU A 258 11.61 14.19 1.58
CA LEU A 258 11.89 15.50 2.18
C LEU A 258 12.79 16.37 1.30
N GLU A 259 13.77 15.78 0.64
CA GLU A 259 14.61 16.47 -0.35
C GLU A 259 13.78 16.98 -1.53
N LEU A 260 12.91 16.15 -2.10
CA LEU A 260 12.02 16.53 -3.20
C LEU A 260 11.03 17.64 -2.80
N LEU A 261 10.51 17.60 -1.58
CA LEU A 261 9.61 18.62 -1.07
C LEU A 261 10.31 19.92 -0.74
N SER A 262 11.59 19.88 -0.32
CA SER A 262 12.33 21.07 0.15
C SER A 262 12.90 21.97 -0.95
N GLY A 263 12.80 21.59 -2.23
CA GLY A 263 13.18 22.55 -3.25
C GLY A 263 13.91 22.11 -4.49
N LEU A 264 13.78 20.89 -4.97
CA LEU A 264 14.11 20.63 -6.36
C LEU A 264 13.08 21.35 -7.25
N LYS A 265 13.41 22.54 -7.72
CA LYS A 265 12.70 23.17 -8.82
C LYS A 265 12.87 22.27 -10.03
N TYR A 266 11.82 21.53 -10.38
CA TYR A 266 11.78 20.82 -11.64
C TYR A 266 11.61 21.86 -12.74
N GLU A 267 12.61 21.98 -13.58
CA GLU A 267 12.44 22.66 -14.88
C GLU A 267 11.98 21.61 -15.89
N PRO A 268 10.77 21.74 -16.47
CA PRO A 268 10.33 20.83 -17.50
C PRO A 268 11.34 20.91 -18.66
N SER A 269 11.97 19.80 -19.01
CA SER A 269 12.70 19.73 -20.26
C SER A 269 11.70 19.62 -21.41
N ASP A 270 11.94 20.30 -22.53
CA ASP A 270 11.12 20.23 -23.73
C ASP A 270 11.06 18.82 -24.37
N GLU A 271 11.90 17.92 -23.92
CA GLU A 271 11.88 16.50 -24.25
C GLU A 271 11.28 15.75 -23.07
N GLY A 272 10.01 15.40 -23.12
CA GLY A 272 9.26 14.71 -22.09
C GLY A 272 10.14 13.89 -21.14
N THR A 273 10.44 14.46 -19.97
CA THR A 273 11.44 13.93 -19.06
C THR A 273 10.96 12.59 -18.54
N LYS A 274 11.62 11.54 -18.94
CA LYS A 274 11.60 10.28 -18.21
C LYS A 274 12.31 10.55 -16.89
N THR A 275 11.59 11.07 -15.90
CA THR A 275 12.04 11.00 -14.53
C THR A 275 11.96 9.52 -14.13
N SER A 276 13.01 8.80 -14.39
CA SER A 276 13.24 7.56 -13.71
C SER A 276 13.51 7.92 -12.25
N PHE A 277 12.52 7.77 -11.40
CA PHE A 277 12.67 7.76 -9.95
C PHE A 277 13.30 6.42 -9.52
N TRP A 278 14.46 6.09 -10.09
CA TRP A 278 15.24 4.89 -9.79
C TRP A 278 16.56 5.25 -9.13
#